data_ca8fd8fa91d78307dbeea2a4ef3fffba
#
_entry.id   ca8fd8fa91d78307dbeea2a4ef3fffba
#
_cell.length_a   1.000
_cell.length_b   1.000
_cell.length_c   1.000
_cell.angle_alpha   90.00
_cell.angle_beta   90.00
_cell.angle_gamma   90.00
#
_symmetry.space_group_name_H-M   'P 1'
#
loop_
_entity.id
_entity.type
_entity.pdbx_description
1 polymer ?
#
loop_
_entity_poly.entity_id
_entity_poly.type
_entity_poly.pdbx_seq_one_letter_code
_entity_poly.pdbx_strand_id
1 'polypeptide(L)'
;MKNFSIALAVYNEEENLERCLTSVVGLADEVIVVDGGSTDRTAEIAREFNAKVIKTDNPPIFHINKQKAISACTGEWILQLDADEVVSGELHKEIAHIISSNSEFAGYFIARRNYFLGHWLRKGGQYPDYVIRLLRRGKGRFPCKSVHE
;
A
#
# COMPACT_ATOMS: atom_id res chain seq x y z
N MET A 1 -2.31 13.17 17.26
CA MET A 1 -1.75 11.81 17.16
C MET A 1 -2.24 11.16 15.87
N LYS A 2 -1.32 10.57 15.13
CA LYS A 2 -1.70 9.91 13.87
C LYS A 2 -2.30 8.56 14.13
N ASN A 3 -3.38 8.27 13.43
CA ASN A 3 -4.13 7.04 13.61
C ASN A 3 -3.95 6.07 12.45
N PHE A 4 -3.77 6.58 11.23
CA PHE A 4 -3.70 5.75 10.04
C PHE A 4 -2.66 6.26 9.05
N SER A 5 -1.81 5.35 8.61
CA SER A 5 -0.75 5.61 7.63
C SER A 5 -0.92 4.71 6.43
N ILE A 6 -0.53 5.21 5.25
CA ILE A 6 -0.45 4.40 4.04
C ILE A 6 1.01 4.31 3.63
N ALA A 7 1.46 3.10 3.29
CA ALA A 7 2.84 2.82 2.95
C ALA A 7 2.93 2.24 1.54
N LEU A 8 3.79 2.83 0.71
CA LEU A 8 4.07 2.36 -0.65
C LEU A 8 5.58 2.27 -0.87
N ALA A 9 5.98 1.26 -1.64
CA ALA A 9 7.31 1.18 -2.21
C ALA A 9 7.15 1.23 -3.73
N VAL A 10 7.84 2.15 -4.38
CA VAL A 10 7.63 2.43 -5.80
C VAL A 10 8.95 2.49 -6.56
N TYR A 11 8.89 2.19 -7.85
CA TYR A 11 10.00 2.38 -8.78
C TYR A 11 9.43 2.55 -10.19
N ASN A 12 9.61 3.74 -10.77
CA ASN A 12 9.13 4.06 -12.13
C ASN A 12 7.64 3.71 -12.33
N GLU A 13 6.79 4.29 -11.49
CA GLU A 13 5.35 4.05 -11.49
C GLU A 13 4.55 5.29 -11.87
N GLU A 14 5.12 6.19 -12.69
CA GLU A 14 4.43 7.43 -13.03
C GLU A 14 3.07 7.22 -13.73
N GLU A 15 2.88 6.08 -14.41
CA GLU A 15 1.62 5.81 -15.08
C GLU A 15 0.50 5.37 -14.13
N ASN A 16 0.84 4.86 -12.97
CA ASN A 16 -0.12 4.25 -12.05
C ASN A 16 -0.31 5.01 -10.74
N LEU A 17 0.73 5.69 -10.28
CA LEU A 17 0.77 6.23 -8.92
C LEU A 17 -0.33 7.26 -8.66
N GLU A 18 -0.60 8.13 -9.61
CA GLU A 18 -1.63 9.16 -9.43
C GLU A 18 -3.00 8.53 -9.15
N ARG A 19 -3.37 7.51 -9.92
CA ARG A 19 -4.64 6.81 -9.74
C ARG A 19 -4.70 6.13 -8.38
N CYS A 20 -3.62 5.49 -7.97
CA CYS A 20 -3.53 4.85 -6.66
C CYS A 20 -3.74 5.86 -5.53
N LEU A 21 -3.00 6.96 -5.57
CA LEU A 21 -3.07 7.97 -4.50
C LEU A 21 -4.40 8.71 -4.49
N THR A 22 -4.99 8.94 -5.67
CA THR A 22 -6.33 9.55 -5.74
C THR A 22 -7.35 8.69 -5.00
N SER A 23 -7.24 7.36 -5.09
CA SER A 23 -8.22 6.46 -4.48
C SER A 23 -8.17 6.47 -2.94
N VAL A 24 -7.14 7.04 -2.34
CA VAL A 24 -6.98 7.08 -0.88
C VAL A 24 -6.96 8.49 -0.32
N VAL A 25 -7.27 9.49 -1.13
CA VAL A 25 -7.35 10.88 -0.67
C VAL A 25 -8.37 10.98 0.45
N GLY A 26 -7.98 11.63 1.55
CA GLY A 26 -8.86 11.83 2.70
C GLY A 26 -8.96 10.65 3.64
N LEU A 27 -8.33 9.53 3.32
CA LEU A 27 -8.42 8.32 4.15
C LEU A 27 -7.37 8.29 5.27
N ALA A 28 -6.14 8.68 4.95
CA ALA A 28 -5.02 8.54 5.87
C ALA A 28 -4.53 9.87 6.42
N ASP A 29 -3.93 9.81 7.61
CA ASP A 29 -3.29 10.97 8.23
C ASP A 29 -1.90 11.21 7.66
N GLU A 30 -1.26 10.19 7.11
CA GLU A 30 0.03 10.32 6.43
C GLU A 30 0.17 9.27 5.34
N VAL A 31 0.93 9.62 4.31
CA VAL A 31 1.30 8.69 3.25
C VAL A 31 2.82 8.68 3.14
N ILE A 32 3.42 7.50 3.26
CA ILE A 32 4.85 7.29 3.15
C ILE A 32 5.14 6.57 1.85
N VAL A 33 5.98 7.15 1.00
CA VAL A 33 6.38 6.55 -0.28
C VAL A 33 7.89 6.36 -0.27
N VAL A 34 8.33 5.10 -0.31
CA VAL A 34 9.75 4.78 -0.48
C VAL A 34 10.01 4.63 -1.97
N ASP A 35 10.80 5.55 -2.52
CA ASP A 35 11.12 5.58 -3.94
C ASP A 35 12.49 4.92 -4.15
N GLY A 36 12.51 3.83 -4.90
CA GLY A 36 13.70 3.03 -5.17
C GLY A 36 14.63 3.61 -6.22
N GLY A 37 14.61 4.93 -6.42
CA GLY A 37 15.49 5.58 -7.38
C GLY A 37 14.85 5.77 -8.74
N SER A 38 13.56 6.09 -8.79
CA SER A 38 12.84 6.31 -10.05
C SER A 38 13.51 7.38 -10.91
N THR A 39 13.50 7.16 -12.19
CA THR A 39 14.04 8.10 -13.18
C THR A 39 12.96 8.89 -13.91
N ASP A 40 11.70 8.59 -13.60
CA ASP A 40 10.53 9.27 -14.17
C ASP A 40 9.93 10.24 -13.16
N ARG A 41 8.66 10.61 -13.35
CA ARG A 41 7.96 11.59 -12.50
C ARG A 41 7.37 10.99 -11.22
N THR A 42 7.70 9.75 -10.88
CA THR A 42 7.10 9.06 -9.73
C THR A 42 7.21 9.87 -8.44
N ALA A 43 8.40 10.32 -8.08
CA ALA A 43 8.61 11.07 -6.84
C ALA A 43 7.86 12.41 -6.86
N GLU A 44 7.82 13.07 -8.02
CA GLU A 44 7.09 14.33 -8.18
C GLU A 44 5.60 14.14 -7.91
N ILE A 45 5.02 13.09 -8.50
CA ILE A 45 3.61 12.76 -8.31
C ILE A 45 3.32 12.51 -6.83
N ALA A 46 4.16 11.73 -6.17
CA ALA A 46 3.97 11.45 -4.74
C ALA A 46 3.94 12.74 -3.92
N ARG A 47 4.81 13.69 -4.22
CA ARG A 47 4.85 14.97 -3.51
C ARG A 47 3.61 15.82 -3.78
N GLU A 48 3.03 15.72 -4.96
CA GLU A 48 1.79 16.42 -5.28
C GLU A 48 0.63 15.97 -4.39
N PHE A 49 0.68 14.75 -3.89
CA PHE A 49 -0.32 14.21 -2.96
C PHE A 49 0.10 14.37 -1.49
N ASN A 50 1.10 15.20 -1.22
CA ASN A 50 1.62 15.46 0.13
C ASN A 50 2.21 14.23 0.81
N ALA A 51 2.67 13.26 0.03
CA ALA A 51 3.34 12.10 0.58
C ALA A 51 4.75 12.46 1.04
N LYS A 52 5.19 11.80 2.10
CA LYS A 52 6.58 11.88 2.52
C LYS A 52 7.38 10.90 1.67
N VAL A 53 8.27 11.42 0.83
CA VAL A 53 9.07 10.59 -0.08
C VAL A 53 10.42 10.30 0.56
N ILE A 54 10.74 9.01 0.68
CA ILE A 54 12.04 8.55 1.16
C ILE A 54 12.75 7.92 -0.04
N LYS A 55 13.85 8.52 -0.47
CA LYS A 55 14.60 8.00 -1.60
C LYS A 55 15.59 6.94 -1.14
N THR A 56 15.67 5.86 -1.91
CA THR A 56 16.57 4.75 -1.64
C THR A 56 16.94 4.11 -2.99
N ASP A 57 17.55 2.94 -2.96
CA ASP A 57 17.81 2.17 -4.17
C ASP A 57 16.69 1.13 -4.36
N ASN A 58 16.75 0.41 -5.48
CA ASN A 58 15.76 -0.61 -5.80
C ASN A 58 16.43 -1.99 -5.66
N PRO A 59 16.47 -2.54 -4.43
CA PRO A 59 17.14 -3.81 -4.19
C PRO A 59 16.41 -4.96 -4.88
N PRO A 60 17.13 -6.08 -5.20
CA PRO A 60 16.51 -7.22 -5.86
C PRO A 60 15.39 -7.88 -5.04
N ILE A 61 15.38 -7.68 -3.73
CA ILE A 61 14.30 -8.17 -2.86
C ILE A 61 13.36 -6.98 -2.59
N PHE A 62 12.25 -6.90 -3.32
CA PHE A 62 11.38 -5.73 -3.23
C PHE A 62 10.70 -5.55 -1.87
N HIS A 63 10.59 -6.59 -1.07
CA HIS A 63 10.02 -6.46 0.28
C HIS A 63 10.89 -5.61 1.21
N ILE A 64 12.16 -5.40 0.87
CA ILE A 64 13.02 -4.52 1.65
C ILE A 64 12.45 -3.09 1.65
N ASN A 65 12.11 -2.57 0.47
CA ASN A 65 11.56 -1.22 0.38
C ASN A 65 10.15 -1.14 0.95
N LYS A 66 9.35 -2.18 0.80
CA LYS A 66 8.03 -2.22 1.44
C LYS A 66 8.15 -2.17 2.97
N GLN A 67 9.10 -2.92 3.53
CA GLN A 67 9.33 -2.88 4.97
C GLN A 67 9.85 -1.52 5.43
N LYS A 68 10.71 -0.88 4.63
CA LYS A 68 11.17 0.48 4.94
C LYS A 68 10.00 1.45 5.03
N ALA A 69 9.04 1.34 4.10
CA ALA A 69 7.87 2.20 4.09
C ALA A 69 7.01 1.97 5.34
N ILE A 70 6.77 0.72 5.68
CA ILE A 70 6.00 0.36 6.86
C ILE A 70 6.69 0.86 8.13
N SER A 71 8.01 0.70 8.21
CA SER A 71 8.78 1.12 9.39
C SER A 71 8.79 2.63 9.58
N ALA A 72 8.62 3.40 8.51
CA ALA A 72 8.59 4.85 8.58
C ALA A 72 7.22 5.39 8.99
N CYS A 73 6.18 4.57 8.99
CA CYS A 73 4.83 4.99 9.35
C CYS A 73 4.70 5.22 10.85
N THR A 74 3.91 6.22 11.24
CA THR A 74 3.69 6.57 12.63
C THR A 74 2.26 6.33 13.10
N GLY A 75 1.34 5.99 12.21
CA GLY A 75 -0.04 5.71 12.57
C GLY A 75 -0.20 4.38 13.27
N GLU A 76 -1.26 4.24 14.04
CA GLU A 76 -1.56 2.98 14.72
C GLU A 76 -1.88 1.87 13.71
N TRP A 77 -2.56 2.22 12.64
CA TRP A 77 -2.86 1.30 11.55
C TRP A 77 -2.08 1.69 10.31
N ILE A 78 -1.65 0.70 9.55
CA ILE A 78 -0.88 0.89 8.32
C ILE A 78 -1.52 0.09 7.20
N LEU A 79 -1.84 0.76 6.09
CA LEU A 79 -2.28 0.11 4.86
C LEU A 79 -1.11 0.08 3.89
N GLN A 80 -0.67 -1.11 3.49
CA GLN A 80 0.36 -1.25 2.48
C GLN A 80 -0.31 -1.38 1.12
N LEU A 81 0.07 -0.53 0.17
CA LEU A 81 -0.44 -0.54 -1.20
C LEU A 81 0.70 -0.66 -2.19
N ASP A 82 0.40 -1.24 -3.34
CA ASP A 82 1.27 -1.17 -4.51
C ASP A 82 0.75 -0.06 -5.43
N ALA A 83 1.65 0.57 -6.18
CA ALA A 83 1.31 1.74 -6.97
C ALA A 83 0.27 1.48 -8.07
N ASP A 84 0.13 0.24 -8.50
CA ASP A 84 -0.85 -0.16 -9.52
C ASP A 84 -2.20 -0.58 -8.93
N GLU A 85 -2.38 -0.41 -7.63
CA GLU A 85 -3.62 -0.77 -6.95
C GLU A 85 -4.49 0.46 -6.70
N VAL A 86 -5.80 0.24 -6.70
CA VAL A 86 -6.80 1.28 -6.46
C VAL A 86 -7.74 0.80 -5.38
N VAL A 87 -7.95 1.63 -4.36
CA VAL A 87 -8.89 1.31 -3.26
C VAL A 87 -10.30 1.68 -3.73
N SER A 88 -11.20 0.69 -3.71
CA SER A 88 -12.60 0.95 -4.08
C SER A 88 -13.30 1.78 -3.01
N GLY A 89 -14.43 2.41 -3.38
CA GLY A 89 -15.22 3.17 -2.42
C GLY A 89 -15.73 2.32 -1.28
N GLU A 90 -16.09 1.06 -1.56
CA GLU A 90 -16.54 0.13 -0.52
C GLU A 90 -15.41 -0.20 0.45
N LEU A 91 -14.22 -0.50 -0.06
CA LEU A 91 -13.07 -0.79 0.77
C LEU A 91 -12.65 0.42 1.59
N HIS A 92 -12.72 1.62 1.00
CA HIS A 92 -12.43 2.86 1.69
C HIS A 92 -13.31 2.99 2.94
N LYS A 93 -14.60 2.70 2.83
CA LYS A 93 -15.54 2.76 3.95
C LYS A 93 -15.25 1.69 5.00
N GLU A 94 -14.94 0.48 4.57
CA GLU A 94 -14.61 -0.61 5.49
C GLU A 94 -13.35 -0.31 6.29
N ILE A 95 -12.32 0.22 5.64
CA ILE A 95 -11.08 0.58 6.33
C ILE A 95 -11.36 1.68 7.36
N ALA A 96 -12.10 2.71 6.97
CA ALA A 96 -12.43 3.79 7.89
C ALA A 96 -13.19 3.26 9.12
N HIS A 97 -14.10 2.31 8.91
CA HIS A 97 -14.83 1.69 10.00
C HIS A 97 -13.92 0.91 10.95
N ILE A 98 -13.01 0.10 10.40
CA ILE A 98 -12.07 -0.70 11.19
C ILE A 98 -11.18 0.20 12.04
N ILE A 99 -10.65 1.26 11.44
CA ILE A 99 -9.75 2.18 12.12
C ILE A 99 -10.44 2.88 13.28
N SER A 100 -11.71 3.22 13.12
CA SER A 100 -12.48 3.89 14.17
C SER A 100 -13.02 2.92 15.23
N SER A 101 -12.97 1.63 14.98
CA SER A 101 -13.44 0.62 15.92
C SER A 101 -12.31 0.24 16.89
N ASN A 102 -12.68 -0.40 18.00
CA ASN A 102 -11.72 -0.88 18.99
C ASN A 102 -11.36 -2.33 18.69
N SER A 103 -10.76 -2.56 17.53
CA SER A 103 -10.42 -3.91 17.07
C SER A 103 -9.24 -4.51 17.84
N GLU A 104 -9.33 -5.80 18.15
CA GLU A 104 -8.27 -6.54 18.81
C GLU A 104 -7.33 -7.22 17.82
N PHE A 105 -7.68 -7.22 16.53
CA PHE A 105 -6.90 -7.94 15.53
C PHE A 105 -5.60 -7.20 15.18
N ALA A 106 -4.56 -7.97 14.86
CA ALA A 106 -3.26 -7.42 14.48
C ALA A 106 -3.24 -7.00 13.01
N GLY A 107 -4.16 -7.50 12.20
CA GLY A 107 -4.23 -7.15 10.78
C GLY A 107 -5.44 -7.76 10.12
N TYR A 108 -5.65 -7.36 8.87
CA TYR A 108 -6.78 -7.81 8.07
C TYR A 108 -6.32 -8.20 6.68
N PHE A 109 -6.90 -9.29 6.17
CA PHE A 109 -6.76 -9.65 4.77
C PHE A 109 -7.69 -8.80 3.93
N ILE A 110 -7.20 -8.36 2.79
CA ILE A 110 -7.99 -7.61 1.84
C ILE A 110 -8.08 -8.42 0.55
N ALA A 111 -9.30 -8.59 0.04
CA ALA A 111 -9.52 -9.28 -1.21
C ALA A 111 -9.13 -8.39 -2.37
N ARG A 112 -8.32 -8.90 -3.29
CA ARG A 112 -7.94 -8.20 -4.52
C ARG A 112 -8.72 -8.74 -5.69
N ARG A 113 -9.07 -7.86 -6.62
CA ARG A 113 -9.63 -8.24 -7.89
C ARG A 113 -8.52 -8.17 -8.93
N ASN A 114 -8.29 -9.29 -9.59
CA ASN A 114 -7.28 -9.36 -10.65
C ASN A 114 -7.95 -9.35 -12.01
N TYR A 115 -7.37 -8.60 -12.95
CA TYR A 115 -7.82 -8.55 -14.33
C TYR A 115 -6.75 -9.12 -15.24
N PHE A 116 -7.16 -9.87 -16.24
CA PHE A 116 -6.28 -10.38 -17.27
C PHE A 116 -6.88 -10.07 -18.63
N LEU A 117 -6.14 -9.33 -19.47
CA LEU A 117 -6.60 -8.90 -20.79
C LEU A 117 -7.95 -8.18 -20.72
N GLY A 118 -8.16 -7.38 -19.69
CA GLY A 118 -9.40 -6.63 -19.52
C GLY A 118 -10.56 -7.41 -18.95
N HIS A 119 -10.35 -8.69 -18.64
CA HIS A 119 -11.41 -9.55 -18.09
C HIS A 119 -11.15 -9.84 -16.61
N TRP A 120 -12.22 -9.85 -15.83
CA TRP A 120 -12.16 -10.17 -14.44
C TRP A 120 -12.00 -11.69 -14.26
N LEU A 121 -10.89 -12.09 -13.62
CA LEU A 121 -10.59 -13.51 -13.39
C LEU A 121 -11.29 -13.99 -12.12
N ARG A 122 -12.38 -14.72 -12.28
CA ARG A 122 -13.15 -15.27 -11.17
C ARG A 122 -12.99 -16.77 -11.02
N LYS A 123 -12.48 -17.43 -12.05
CA LYS A 123 -12.29 -18.88 -12.06
C LYS A 123 -10.81 -19.19 -12.01
N GLY A 124 -10.47 -20.43 -11.79
CA GLY A 124 -9.09 -20.87 -11.75
C GLY A 124 -8.33 -20.42 -10.52
N GLY A 125 -9.04 -20.09 -9.42
CA GLY A 125 -8.40 -19.67 -8.17
C GLY A 125 -7.87 -18.24 -8.16
N GLN A 126 -8.26 -17.43 -9.16
CA GLN A 126 -7.77 -16.06 -9.25
C GLN A 126 -8.56 -15.07 -8.40
N TYR A 127 -9.76 -15.43 -7.96
CA TYR A 127 -10.58 -14.53 -7.15
C TYR A 127 -11.41 -15.36 -6.16
N PRO A 128 -11.51 -14.91 -4.91
CA PRO A 128 -10.81 -13.77 -4.32
C PRO A 128 -9.35 -14.11 -4.02
N ASP A 129 -8.49 -13.13 -4.21
CA ASP A 129 -7.07 -13.20 -3.87
C ASP A 129 -6.84 -12.38 -2.61
N TYR A 130 -6.64 -13.05 -1.48
CA TYR A 130 -6.54 -12.38 -0.19
C TYR A 130 -5.08 -12.15 0.20
N VAL A 131 -4.77 -10.90 0.55
CA VAL A 131 -3.45 -10.54 1.06
C VAL A 131 -3.60 -9.73 2.33
N ILE A 132 -2.63 -9.85 3.24
CA ILE A 132 -2.62 -9.03 4.45
C ILE A 132 -2.07 -7.67 4.06
N ARG A 133 -2.89 -6.65 4.14
CA ARG A 133 -2.54 -5.30 3.72
C ARG A 133 -2.76 -4.26 4.79
N LEU A 134 -3.72 -4.47 5.69
CA LEU A 134 -4.02 -3.55 6.78
C LEU A 134 -3.44 -4.13 8.06
N LEU A 135 -2.46 -3.44 8.63
CA LEU A 135 -1.68 -3.93 9.75
C LEU A 135 -1.73 -2.95 10.91
N ARG A 136 -1.75 -3.48 12.13
CA ARG A 136 -1.50 -2.65 13.31
C ARG A 136 0.00 -2.45 13.45
N ARG A 137 0.43 -1.21 13.65
CA ARG A 137 1.85 -0.86 13.70
C ARG A 137 2.58 -1.70 14.77
N GLY A 138 3.70 -2.27 14.38
CA GLY A 138 4.51 -3.11 15.25
C GLY A 138 4.09 -4.56 15.31
N LYS A 139 3.00 -4.95 14.63
CA LYS A 139 2.51 -6.33 14.65
C LYS A 139 2.76 -7.10 13.36
N GLY A 140 3.10 -6.41 12.26
CA GLY A 140 3.33 -7.06 10.99
C GLY A 140 4.57 -6.54 10.30
N ARG A 141 5.26 -7.42 9.56
CA ARG A 141 6.42 -7.04 8.77
C ARG A 141 6.58 -8.01 7.61
N PHE A 142 7.16 -7.53 6.52
CA PHE A 142 7.50 -8.39 5.41
C PHE A 142 8.81 -9.12 5.66
N PRO A 143 8.89 -10.42 5.35
CA PRO A 143 10.17 -11.10 5.37
C PRO A 143 11.04 -10.56 4.24
N CYS A 144 12.25 -10.13 4.54
CA CYS A 144 13.18 -9.61 3.54
C CYS A 144 13.93 -10.77 2.89
N LYS A 145 13.19 -11.66 2.23
CA LYS A 145 13.72 -12.86 1.58
C LYS A 145 13.42 -12.79 0.08
N SER A 146 13.28 -13.93 -0.57
CA SER A 146 13.03 -13.96 -1.99
C SER A 146 11.63 -13.41 -2.31
N VAL A 147 11.38 -13.20 -3.59
CA VAL A 147 10.17 -12.52 -4.07
C VAL A 147 8.91 -13.38 -4.08
N HIS A 148 8.98 -14.61 -3.70
CA HIS A 148 7.85 -15.54 -3.80
C HIS A 148 7.14 -15.76 -2.47
N GLU A 149 6.89 -14.72 -1.72
CA GLU A 149 6.08 -14.82 -0.51
C GLU A 149 4.61 -14.68 -0.77
#